data_acb927e66ef444f12f9333305e3c610e
#
_entry.id   acb927e66ef444f12f9333305e3c610e
#
_cell.length_a   1.000
_cell.length_b   1.000
_cell.length_c   1.000
_cell.angle_alpha   90.00
_cell.angle_beta   90.00
_cell.angle_gamma   90.00
#
_symmetry.space_group_name_H-M   'P 1'
#
loop_
_entity.id
_entity.type
_entity.pdbx_description
1 polymer ?
#
loop_
_entity_poly.entity_id
_entity_poly.type
_entity_poly.pdbx_seq_one_letter_code
_entity_poly.pdbx_strand_id
1 'polypeptide(L)'
;SDTVGKADGPAIANSFEALIPAFETTTFGAHLHATPWDALEKIKAAHNAGCLRFDGALRGIGGCPMAQDELVGNIPTEHMIEYFVDAGSWSINDPRAYAQAQSLAADLF
;
A
#
# COMPACT_ATOMS: atom_id res chain seq x y z
N SER A 1 -3.88 7.67 12.52
CA SER A 1 -3.13 7.58 11.26
C SER A 1 -1.66 7.31 11.57
N ASP A 2 -1.05 6.38 10.85
CA ASP A 2 0.34 5.94 11.04
C ASP A 2 1.25 6.55 9.97
N THR A 3 1.51 7.83 10.09
CA THR A 3 2.31 8.60 9.10
C THR A 3 3.80 8.25 9.10
N VAL A 4 4.26 7.54 10.12
CA VAL A 4 5.67 7.13 10.26
C VAL A 4 5.88 5.63 10.05
N GLY A 5 4.84 4.91 9.65
CA GLY A 5 4.92 3.51 9.27
C GLY A 5 5.26 2.54 10.39
N LYS A 6 4.87 2.86 11.64
CA LYS A 6 5.15 2.00 12.81
C LYS A 6 4.16 0.85 12.99
N ALA A 7 2.97 0.94 12.40
CA ALA A 7 2.00 -0.13 12.51
C ALA A 7 2.52 -1.39 11.81
N ASP A 8 2.52 -2.49 12.53
CA ASP A 8 2.84 -3.81 11.98
C ASP A 8 1.60 -4.50 11.37
N GLY A 9 1.79 -5.66 10.76
CA GLY A 9 0.71 -6.43 10.17
C GLY A 9 -0.44 -6.71 11.13
N PRO A 10 -0.21 -7.21 12.37
CA PRO A 10 -1.27 -7.42 13.34
C PRO A 10 -2.06 -6.17 13.72
N ALA A 11 -1.42 -5.03 13.89
CA ALA A 11 -2.10 -3.76 14.21
C ALA A 11 -2.99 -3.30 13.06
N ILE A 12 -2.53 -3.43 11.82
CA ILE A 12 -3.28 -3.12 10.60
C ILE A 12 -4.48 -4.04 10.47
N ALA A 13 -4.28 -5.35 10.59
CA ALA A 13 -5.34 -6.35 10.52
C ALA A 13 -6.44 -6.10 11.56
N ASN A 14 -6.05 -5.90 12.82
CA ASN A 14 -6.99 -5.62 13.91
C ASN A 14 -7.84 -4.38 13.64
N SER A 15 -7.25 -3.32 13.07
CA SER A 15 -7.97 -2.09 12.74
C SER A 15 -9.05 -2.34 11.69
N PHE A 16 -8.75 -3.02 10.60
CA PHE A 16 -9.71 -3.32 9.54
C PHE A 16 -10.76 -4.33 9.97
N GLU A 17 -10.38 -5.37 10.72
CA GLU A 17 -11.30 -6.35 11.29
C GLU A 17 -12.34 -5.73 12.24
N ALA A 18 -11.95 -4.67 12.95
CA ALA A 18 -12.87 -3.94 13.81
C ALA A 18 -13.76 -2.96 13.04
N LEU A 19 -13.20 -2.22 12.06
CA LEU A 19 -13.89 -1.12 11.38
C LEU A 19 -14.85 -1.62 10.29
N ILE A 20 -14.46 -2.57 9.49
CA ILE A 20 -15.26 -3.02 8.33
C ILE A 20 -16.64 -3.54 8.76
N PRO A 21 -16.77 -4.46 9.75
CA PRO A 21 -18.07 -4.92 10.18
C PRO A 21 -18.89 -3.87 10.93
N ALA A 22 -18.20 -2.92 11.60
CA ALA A 22 -18.89 -1.87 12.37
C ALA A 22 -19.57 -0.79 11.48
N PHE A 23 -19.11 -0.64 10.24
CA PHE A 23 -19.58 0.39 9.31
C PHE A 23 -19.89 -0.22 7.94
N GLU A 24 -20.94 -1.03 7.88
CA GLU A 24 -21.29 -1.84 6.71
C GLU A 24 -21.55 -1.05 5.41
N THR A 25 -21.96 0.22 5.53
CA THR A 25 -22.22 1.09 4.38
C THR A 25 -21.03 1.94 3.96
N THR A 26 -19.89 1.79 4.64
CA THR A 26 -18.67 2.56 4.36
C THR A 26 -17.67 1.69 3.64
N THR A 27 -17.12 2.20 2.53
CA THR A 27 -15.98 1.57 1.85
C THR A 27 -14.69 2.05 2.50
N PHE A 28 -13.91 1.13 3.04
CA PHE A 28 -12.61 1.42 3.62
C PHE A 28 -11.48 1.23 2.58
N GLY A 29 -10.49 2.11 2.64
CA GLY A 29 -9.26 1.97 1.88
C GLY A 29 -8.05 2.02 2.80
N ALA A 30 -6.98 1.35 2.41
CA ALA A 30 -5.70 1.35 3.09
C ALA A 30 -4.75 2.35 2.43
N HIS A 31 -4.36 3.37 3.17
CA HIS A 31 -3.26 4.26 2.85
C HIS A 31 -2.19 4.09 3.91
N LEU A 32 -1.17 3.32 3.57
CA LEU A 32 -0.15 2.86 4.51
C LEU A 32 1.21 3.46 4.17
N HIS A 33 2.02 3.63 5.19
CA HIS A 33 3.42 3.97 5.06
C HIS A 33 4.28 2.77 5.41
N ALA A 34 5.33 2.54 4.65
CA ALA A 34 6.16 1.34 4.79
C ALA A 34 7.59 1.59 4.32
N THR A 35 8.49 0.75 4.82
CA THR A 35 9.77 0.53 4.17
C THR A 35 9.59 -0.45 3.01
N PRO A 36 10.55 -0.55 2.06
CA PRO A 36 10.46 -1.54 0.98
C PRO A 36 10.37 -3.00 1.47
N TRP A 37 10.86 -3.27 2.68
CA TRP A 37 10.90 -4.64 3.23
C TRP A 37 9.64 -5.06 3.96
N ASP A 38 8.87 -4.13 4.54
CA ASP A 38 7.64 -4.44 5.28
C ASP A 38 6.34 -4.11 4.51
N ALA A 39 6.46 -3.49 3.34
CA ALA A 39 5.33 -3.11 2.50
C ALA A 39 4.42 -4.30 2.17
N LEU A 40 5.00 -5.42 1.76
CA LEU A 40 4.24 -6.61 1.37
C LEU A 40 3.46 -7.20 2.55
N GLU A 41 4.06 -7.27 3.73
CA GLU A 41 3.40 -7.73 4.95
C GLU A 41 2.17 -6.86 5.28
N LYS A 42 2.33 -5.55 5.18
CA LYS A 42 1.25 -4.59 5.46
C LYS A 42 0.10 -4.68 4.47
N ILE A 43 0.40 -4.80 3.16
CA ILE A 43 -0.60 -5.02 2.12
C ILE A 43 -1.38 -6.31 2.41
N LYS A 44 -0.67 -7.39 2.68
CA LYS A 44 -1.25 -8.70 2.97
C LYS A 44 -2.14 -8.68 4.21
N ALA A 45 -1.70 -8.03 5.27
CA ALA A 45 -2.46 -7.89 6.51
C ALA A 45 -3.78 -7.15 6.30
N ALA A 46 -3.76 -6.01 5.60
CA ALA A 46 -4.97 -5.26 5.28
C ALA A 46 -5.92 -6.03 4.36
N HIS A 47 -5.38 -6.67 3.32
CA HIS A 47 -6.17 -7.46 2.38
C HIS A 47 -6.86 -8.65 3.05
N ASN A 48 -6.13 -9.42 3.85
CA ASN A 48 -6.68 -10.56 4.57
C ASN A 48 -7.72 -10.15 5.63
N ALA A 49 -7.66 -8.94 6.14
CA ALA A 49 -8.64 -8.35 7.05
C ALA A 49 -9.89 -7.80 6.35
N GLY A 50 -9.98 -7.91 5.02
CA GLY A 50 -11.13 -7.52 4.22
C GLY A 50 -11.03 -6.16 3.52
N CYS A 51 -9.91 -5.46 3.60
CA CYS A 51 -9.70 -4.23 2.85
C CYS A 51 -9.47 -4.54 1.37
N LEU A 52 -10.28 -3.94 0.49
CA LEU A 52 -10.24 -4.17 -0.96
C LEU A 52 -9.79 -2.94 -1.77
N ARG A 53 -9.50 -1.85 -1.09
CA ARG A 53 -9.05 -0.62 -1.72
C ARG A 53 -7.72 -0.18 -1.13
N PHE A 54 -6.77 0.16 -2.00
CA PHE A 54 -5.40 0.52 -1.61
C PHE A 54 -4.91 1.73 -2.38
N ASP A 55 -4.18 2.59 -1.70
CA ASP A 55 -3.47 3.70 -2.30
C ASP A 55 -1.96 3.48 -2.16
N GLY A 56 -1.22 3.86 -3.18
CA GLY A 56 0.23 3.81 -3.19
C GLY A 56 0.83 4.85 -4.10
N ALA A 57 2.14 4.85 -4.20
CA ALA A 57 2.88 5.70 -5.12
C ALA A 57 3.93 4.88 -5.87
N LEU A 58 4.17 5.22 -7.13
CA LEU A 58 5.28 4.62 -7.87
C LEU A 58 6.58 4.83 -7.11
N ARG A 59 7.36 3.77 -6.95
CA ARG A 59 8.61 3.73 -6.18
C ARG A 59 8.45 4.08 -4.69
N GLY A 60 7.23 4.08 -4.16
CA GLY A 60 6.94 4.45 -2.77
C GLY A 60 7.24 5.91 -2.43
N ILE A 61 7.33 6.79 -3.42
CA ILE A 61 7.72 8.18 -3.24
C ILE A 61 6.69 8.96 -2.44
N GLY A 62 7.19 9.89 -1.63
CA GLY A 62 6.38 10.65 -0.70
C GLY A 62 6.33 9.96 0.67
N GLY A 63 5.92 10.71 1.64
CA GLY A 63 5.84 10.29 3.02
C GLY A 63 5.79 11.51 3.92
N CYS A 64 5.67 11.29 5.22
CA CYS A 64 5.66 12.38 6.17
C CYS A 64 7.08 12.93 6.35
N PRO A 65 7.30 14.25 6.19
CA PRO A 65 8.60 14.86 6.45
C PRO A 65 9.05 14.77 7.92
N MET A 66 8.18 14.28 8.79
CA MET A 66 8.48 14.07 10.21
C MET A 66 9.07 12.68 10.50
N ALA A 67 9.18 11.80 9.53
CA ALA A 67 9.93 10.54 9.63
C ALA A 67 11.43 10.86 9.47
N GLN A 68 12.09 11.20 10.57
CA GLN A 68 13.41 11.83 10.54
C GLN A 68 14.57 10.91 10.17
N ASP A 69 14.47 9.59 10.29
CA ASP A 69 15.65 8.72 10.22
C ASP A 69 15.49 7.41 9.42
N GLU A 70 14.33 7.14 8.82
CA GLU A 70 14.14 5.93 8.02
C GLU A 70 13.46 6.24 6.70
N LEU A 71 13.84 5.49 5.66
CA LEU A 71 13.26 5.55 4.31
C LEU A 71 11.81 5.03 4.30
N VAL A 72 10.97 5.63 5.13
CA VAL A 72 9.54 5.31 5.21
C VAL A 72 8.81 6.19 4.21
N GLY A 73 8.32 5.57 3.15
CA GLY A 73 7.52 6.23 2.13
C GLY A 73 6.09 5.71 2.08
N ASN A 74 5.41 6.02 1.01
CA ASN A 74 4.16 5.36 0.67
C ASN A 74 4.41 3.89 0.28
N ILE A 75 3.36 3.07 0.31
CA ILE A 75 3.45 1.72 -0.27
C ILE A 75 3.84 1.84 -1.75
N PRO A 76 4.91 1.16 -2.19
CA PRO A 76 5.25 1.13 -3.60
C PRO A 76 4.13 0.51 -4.43
N THR A 77 3.64 1.22 -5.43
CA THR A 77 2.61 0.72 -6.35
C THR A 77 3.01 -0.61 -6.98
N GLU A 78 4.30 -0.76 -7.28
CA GLU A 78 4.87 -1.98 -7.84
C GLU A 78 4.62 -3.20 -6.94
N HIS A 79 4.81 -3.06 -5.63
CA HIS A 79 4.56 -4.13 -4.66
C HIS A 79 3.07 -4.50 -4.57
N MET A 80 2.18 -3.50 -4.65
CA MET A 80 0.74 -3.76 -4.68
C MET A 80 0.34 -4.52 -5.94
N ILE A 81 0.83 -4.08 -7.09
CA ILE A 81 0.53 -4.73 -8.38
C ILE A 81 1.02 -6.17 -8.38
N GLU A 82 2.27 -6.40 -7.98
CA GLU A 82 2.84 -7.74 -7.89
C GLU A 82 2.00 -8.64 -6.98
N TYR A 83 1.67 -8.18 -5.79
CA TYR A 83 0.87 -8.95 -4.85
C TYR A 83 -0.52 -9.32 -5.40
N PHE A 84 -1.26 -8.34 -5.95
CA PHE A 84 -2.62 -8.60 -6.42
C PHE A 84 -2.68 -9.36 -7.74
N VAL A 85 -1.69 -9.20 -8.61
CA VAL A 85 -1.57 -10.01 -9.84
C VAL A 85 -1.24 -11.46 -9.48
N ASP A 86 -0.29 -11.71 -8.58
CA ASP A 86 0.09 -13.04 -8.12
C ASP A 86 -1.06 -13.74 -7.38
N ALA A 87 -1.86 -12.98 -6.63
CA ALA A 87 -3.07 -13.50 -5.99
C ALA A 87 -4.23 -13.79 -6.97
N GLY A 88 -4.10 -13.40 -8.24
CA GLY A 88 -5.13 -13.58 -9.26
C GLY A 88 -6.36 -12.69 -9.09
N SER A 89 -6.28 -11.67 -8.23
CA SER A 89 -7.41 -10.78 -7.89
C SER A 89 -7.43 -9.48 -8.71
N TRP A 90 -6.38 -9.20 -9.46
CA TRP A 90 -6.28 -8.00 -10.28
C TRP A 90 -5.34 -8.20 -11.48
N SER A 91 -5.52 -7.39 -12.51
CA SER A 91 -4.66 -7.38 -13.69
C SER A 91 -4.36 -5.94 -14.15
N ILE A 92 -3.21 -5.76 -14.78
CA ILE A 92 -2.80 -4.46 -15.32
C ILE A 92 -3.62 -4.20 -16.59
N ASN A 93 -4.36 -3.08 -16.63
CA ASN A 93 -5.19 -2.71 -17.78
C ASN A 93 -4.36 -2.39 -19.02
N ASP A 94 -3.26 -1.67 -18.85
CA ASP A 94 -2.32 -1.33 -19.93
C ASP A 94 -0.88 -1.50 -19.45
N PRO A 95 -0.24 -2.65 -19.73
CA PRO A 95 1.13 -2.91 -19.32
C PRO A 95 2.16 -1.95 -19.92
N ARG A 96 1.89 -1.40 -21.12
CA ARG A 96 2.81 -0.46 -21.79
C ARG A 96 2.76 0.90 -21.10
N ALA A 97 1.57 1.39 -20.80
CA ALA A 97 1.39 2.65 -20.05
C ALA A 97 2.00 2.53 -18.65
N TYR A 98 1.85 1.39 -18.01
CA TYR A 98 2.47 1.13 -16.70
C TYR A 98 4.01 1.17 -16.78
N ALA A 99 4.60 0.49 -17.77
CA ALA A 99 6.05 0.52 -17.98
C ALA A 99 6.58 1.93 -18.27
N GLN A 100 5.84 2.73 -19.04
CA GLN A 100 6.19 4.14 -19.28
C GLN A 100 6.13 4.97 -18.00
N ALA A 101 5.10 4.78 -17.17
CA ALA A 101 4.97 5.48 -15.90
C ALA A 101 6.12 5.14 -14.95
N GLN A 102 6.53 3.87 -14.88
CA GLN A 102 7.69 3.45 -14.09
C GLN A 102 8.98 4.11 -14.58
N SER A 103 9.19 4.17 -15.89
CA SER A 103 10.36 4.82 -16.49
C SER A 103 10.41 6.31 -16.17
N LEU A 104 9.29 7.00 -16.31
CA LEU A 104 9.17 8.42 -15.96
C LEU A 104 9.42 8.66 -14.47
N ALA A 105 8.87 7.84 -13.61
CA ALA A 105 9.11 7.94 -12.16
C ALA A 105 10.60 7.73 -11.82
N ALA A 106 11.27 6.81 -12.50
CA ALA A 106 12.70 6.57 -12.32
C ALA A 106 13.56 7.78 -12.73
N ASP A 107 13.14 8.52 -13.78
CA ASP A 107 13.87 9.71 -14.25
C ASP A 107 13.62 10.93 -13.35
N LEU A 108 12.45 11.04 -12.74
CA LEU A 108 12.06 12.17 -11.90
C LEU A 108 12.56 12.04 -10.45
N PHE A 109 12.73 10.87 -9.98
CA PHE A 109 13.06 10.53 -8.60
C PHE A 109 14.23 9.56 -8.52
#